data_12c9357a4bd6d7d3f540fd9c11deef51
#
_entry.id   12c9357a4bd6d7d3f540fd9c11deef51
#
_cell.length_a   1.000
_cell.length_b   1.000
_cell.length_c   1.000
_cell.angle_alpha   90.00
_cell.angle_beta   90.00
_cell.angle_gamma   90.00
#
_symmetry.space_group_name_H-M   'P 1'
#
loop_
_entity.id
_entity.type
_entity.pdbx_description
1 polymer ?
#
loop_
_entity_poly.entity_id
_entity_poly.type
_entity_poly.pdbx_seq_one_letter_code
_entity_poly.pdbx_strand_id
1 'polypeptide(L)'
;MKTIMVVAGGTWQVPLIKRIKEMGYRVANTNLYPDSVGFQYADQNGVMDVLDKESNLKFAKENHVDAVLTEQSDIAVPTVAYVAEKIGCCSIGRDMAELFTNKYKMREFCQKNNFAFPEYRLCENVEQAVEFFRNLEKDVIIKPLDSQSSRGVFTIQTEEEMRKRYPVAESYTNKGNYVLVERYIRGTEFTVDGLVLNGKHHTLAISEKSHFEYNPNIASKLFFTYQNEKFDYDCLRGINNAIIDKAGLKNALTHAEYKFEEGKFYPIMKAVQYEGEQPAVWSREEEMFGCLLLERKHPVLKLYLERELRIRGEISAQ
;
A
#
# COMPACT_ATOMS: atom_id res chain seq x y z
N MET A 1 -15.93 19.69 -17.68
CA MET A 1 -16.00 18.38 -16.97
C MET A 1 -14.57 18.05 -16.56
N LYS A 2 -14.32 17.74 -15.29
CA LYS A 2 -12.98 17.38 -14.80
C LYS A 2 -12.56 16.01 -15.30
N THR A 3 -11.27 15.84 -15.55
CA THR A 3 -10.65 14.57 -15.99
C THR A 3 -9.82 13.99 -14.86
N ILE A 4 -10.08 12.76 -14.50
CA ILE A 4 -9.32 12.02 -13.48
C ILE A 4 -8.50 10.92 -14.16
N MET A 5 -7.21 10.90 -13.90
CA MET A 5 -6.32 9.88 -14.42
C MET A 5 -6.18 8.72 -13.42
N VAL A 6 -6.35 7.51 -13.91
CA VAL A 6 -6.09 6.29 -13.17
C VAL A 6 -4.83 5.61 -13.74
N VAL A 7 -3.77 5.55 -12.95
CA VAL A 7 -2.53 4.84 -13.30
C VAL A 7 -2.67 3.37 -12.91
N ALA A 8 -2.38 2.47 -13.81
CA ALA A 8 -2.76 1.07 -13.89
C ALA A 8 -4.21 0.86 -14.37
N GLY A 9 -4.42 -0.21 -15.17
CA GLY A 9 -5.71 -0.47 -15.83
C GLY A 9 -6.09 -1.95 -15.87
N GLY A 10 -5.63 -2.74 -14.90
CA GLY A 10 -6.00 -4.14 -14.76
C GLY A 10 -7.41 -4.32 -14.20
N THR A 11 -7.83 -5.56 -14.02
CA THR A 11 -9.16 -5.92 -13.51
C THR A 11 -9.49 -5.25 -12.17
N TRP A 12 -8.48 -5.06 -11.32
CA TRP A 12 -8.65 -4.45 -10.00
C TRP A 12 -8.96 -2.96 -10.04
N GLN A 13 -8.55 -2.23 -11.10
CA GLN A 13 -8.84 -0.81 -11.26
C GLN A 13 -10.19 -0.53 -11.93
N VAL A 14 -10.80 -1.54 -12.57
CA VAL A 14 -12.11 -1.37 -13.25
C VAL A 14 -13.20 -0.81 -12.33
N PRO A 15 -13.37 -1.29 -11.06
CA PRO A 15 -14.37 -0.70 -10.16
C PRO A 15 -14.16 0.78 -9.92
N LEU A 16 -12.91 1.21 -9.71
CA LEU A 16 -12.57 2.61 -9.52
C LEU A 16 -12.90 3.45 -10.77
N ILE A 17 -12.47 2.98 -11.96
CA ILE A 17 -12.74 3.66 -13.23
C ILE A 17 -14.25 3.87 -13.43
N LYS A 18 -15.04 2.82 -13.22
CA LYS A 18 -16.50 2.90 -13.32
C LYS A 18 -17.09 3.91 -12.35
N ARG A 19 -16.60 3.90 -11.10
CA ARG A 19 -17.10 4.80 -10.07
C ARG A 19 -16.82 6.26 -10.38
N ILE A 20 -15.62 6.57 -10.87
CA ILE A 20 -15.26 7.93 -11.32
C ILE A 20 -16.23 8.40 -12.41
N LYS A 21 -16.57 7.54 -13.37
CA LYS A 21 -17.53 7.86 -14.42
C LYS A 21 -18.97 8.06 -13.90
N GLU A 22 -19.42 7.22 -12.98
CA GLU A 22 -20.72 7.36 -12.31
C GLU A 22 -20.85 8.69 -11.56
N MET A 23 -19.74 9.23 -11.05
CA MET A 23 -19.66 10.56 -10.43
C MET A 23 -19.65 11.71 -11.44
N GLY A 24 -19.71 11.45 -12.74
CA GLY A 24 -19.76 12.46 -13.79
C GLY A 24 -18.42 13.03 -14.23
N TYR A 25 -17.31 12.38 -13.90
CA TYR A 25 -15.97 12.76 -14.36
C TYR A 25 -15.58 11.99 -15.63
N ARG A 26 -14.65 12.57 -16.40
CA ARG A 26 -13.93 11.85 -17.47
C ARG A 26 -12.80 11.04 -16.87
N VAL A 27 -12.50 9.89 -17.47
CA VAL A 27 -11.40 9.03 -17.03
C VAL A 27 -10.35 8.91 -18.12
N ALA A 28 -9.11 9.26 -17.77
CA ALA A 28 -7.91 8.93 -18.51
C ALA A 28 -7.23 7.73 -17.81
N ASN A 29 -6.94 6.65 -18.52
CA ASN A 29 -6.35 5.45 -17.93
C ASN A 29 -5.04 5.08 -18.62
N THR A 30 -4.01 4.73 -17.84
CA THR A 30 -2.72 4.26 -18.37
C THR A 30 -2.37 2.89 -17.86
N ASN A 31 -1.81 2.04 -18.72
CA ASN A 31 -1.28 0.73 -18.37
C ASN A 31 -0.27 0.25 -19.42
N LEU A 32 0.56 -0.73 -19.05
CA LEU A 32 1.59 -1.29 -19.92
C LEU A 32 1.00 -2.06 -21.12
N TYR A 33 -0.12 -2.75 -20.93
CA TYR A 33 -0.70 -3.64 -21.94
C TYR A 33 -1.83 -2.94 -22.72
N PRO A 34 -1.80 -2.98 -24.08
CA PRO A 34 -2.78 -2.31 -24.91
C PRO A 34 -4.20 -2.93 -24.82
N ASP A 35 -4.30 -4.17 -24.37
CA ASP A 35 -5.55 -4.91 -24.16
C ASP A 35 -6.06 -4.86 -22.72
N SER A 36 -5.55 -3.90 -21.93
CA SER A 36 -5.93 -3.75 -20.53
C SER A 36 -7.44 -3.54 -20.36
N VAL A 37 -8.03 -4.29 -19.44
CA VAL A 37 -9.49 -4.29 -19.20
C VAL A 37 -10.00 -2.89 -18.83
N GLY A 38 -9.21 -2.11 -18.08
CA GLY A 38 -9.56 -0.74 -17.69
C GLY A 38 -9.83 0.19 -18.87
N PHE A 39 -9.13 -0.04 -19.99
CA PHE A 39 -9.28 0.77 -21.21
C PHE A 39 -10.69 0.71 -21.84
N GLN A 40 -11.42 -0.37 -21.60
CA GLN A 40 -12.80 -0.52 -22.10
C GLN A 40 -13.78 0.43 -21.41
N TYR A 41 -13.41 0.96 -20.24
CA TYR A 41 -14.28 1.81 -19.42
C TYR A 41 -13.81 3.26 -19.34
N ALA A 42 -12.57 3.55 -19.74
CA ALA A 42 -12.02 4.90 -19.73
C ALA A 42 -12.40 5.68 -21.01
N ASP A 43 -12.33 7.01 -20.93
CA ASP A 43 -12.60 7.90 -22.06
C ASP A 43 -11.35 8.12 -22.91
N GLN A 44 -10.17 7.98 -22.30
CA GLN A 44 -8.87 8.12 -22.95
C GLN A 44 -7.89 7.08 -22.39
N ASN A 45 -7.11 6.49 -23.27
CA ASN A 45 -6.22 5.40 -22.96
C ASN A 45 -4.78 5.72 -23.38
N GLY A 46 -3.82 5.40 -22.49
CA GLY A 46 -2.40 5.54 -22.76
C GLY A 46 -1.67 4.22 -22.49
N VAL A 47 -1.00 3.67 -23.52
CA VAL A 47 -0.17 2.47 -23.35
C VAL A 47 1.22 2.89 -22.92
N MET A 48 1.54 2.67 -21.66
CA MET A 48 2.86 2.99 -21.07
C MET A 48 3.05 2.25 -19.75
N ASP A 49 4.32 2.09 -19.35
CA ASP A 49 4.65 1.52 -18.06
C ASP A 49 4.18 2.44 -16.93
N VAL A 50 3.59 1.86 -15.89
CA VAL A 50 3.22 2.59 -14.67
C VAL A 50 4.44 3.16 -13.93
N LEU A 51 5.64 2.65 -14.17
CA LEU A 51 6.90 3.16 -13.64
C LEU A 51 7.48 4.33 -14.46
N ASP A 52 7.04 4.53 -15.69
CA ASP A 52 7.50 5.62 -16.55
C ASP A 52 6.78 6.94 -16.19
N LYS A 53 7.38 7.67 -15.26
CA LYS A 53 6.84 8.91 -14.72
C LYS A 53 6.69 9.99 -15.78
N GLU A 54 7.64 10.08 -16.72
CA GLU A 54 7.64 11.14 -17.73
C GLU A 54 6.57 10.90 -18.80
N SER A 55 6.41 9.67 -19.26
CA SER A 55 5.34 9.34 -20.21
C SER A 55 3.95 9.53 -19.58
N ASN A 56 3.77 9.12 -18.31
CA ASN A 56 2.54 9.35 -17.58
C ASN A 56 2.26 10.85 -17.37
N LEU A 57 3.28 11.65 -17.06
CA LEU A 57 3.14 13.11 -16.94
C LEU A 57 2.77 13.77 -18.27
N LYS A 58 3.41 13.37 -19.37
CA LYS A 58 3.09 13.87 -20.71
C LYS A 58 1.64 13.56 -21.04
N PHE A 59 1.21 12.34 -20.86
CA PHE A 59 -0.18 11.91 -21.08
C PHE A 59 -1.18 12.70 -20.22
N ALA A 60 -0.86 12.93 -18.94
CA ALA A 60 -1.70 13.73 -18.04
C ALA A 60 -1.88 15.17 -18.54
N LYS A 61 -0.81 15.82 -19.03
CA LYS A 61 -0.85 17.18 -19.57
C LYS A 61 -1.63 17.26 -20.88
N GLU A 62 -1.41 16.34 -21.81
CA GLU A 62 -2.10 16.27 -23.12
C GLU A 62 -3.61 16.04 -22.95
N ASN A 63 -4.01 15.36 -21.88
CA ASN A 63 -5.41 15.06 -21.59
C ASN A 63 -6.05 16.01 -20.56
N HIS A 64 -5.35 17.09 -20.18
CA HIS A 64 -5.84 18.10 -19.23
C HIS A 64 -6.36 17.46 -17.94
N VAL A 65 -5.56 16.59 -17.34
CA VAL A 65 -5.91 15.85 -16.11
C VAL A 65 -5.94 16.80 -14.93
N ASP A 66 -7.04 16.76 -14.16
CA ASP A 66 -7.25 17.57 -12.95
C ASP A 66 -6.80 16.84 -11.68
N ALA A 67 -6.84 15.49 -11.68
CA ALA A 67 -6.39 14.66 -10.56
C ALA A 67 -5.85 13.32 -11.05
N VAL A 68 -4.92 12.72 -10.30
CA VAL A 68 -4.33 11.43 -10.63
C VAL A 68 -4.32 10.53 -9.42
N LEU A 69 -4.65 9.26 -9.62
CA LEU A 69 -4.72 8.26 -8.56
C LEU A 69 -4.46 6.84 -9.08
N THR A 70 -4.30 5.90 -8.17
CA THR A 70 -4.22 4.47 -8.45
C THR A 70 -4.92 3.68 -7.35
N GLU A 71 -5.30 2.45 -7.64
CA GLU A 71 -5.83 1.50 -6.67
C GLU A 71 -5.16 0.14 -6.87
N GLN A 72 -4.90 -0.61 -5.78
CA GLN A 72 -4.33 -1.97 -5.79
C GLN A 72 -2.99 -2.10 -6.53
N SER A 73 -2.25 -1.00 -6.70
CA SER A 73 -0.97 -0.99 -7.41
C SER A 73 0.07 -0.13 -6.70
N ASP A 74 0.76 -0.71 -5.73
CA ASP A 74 1.78 0.01 -4.94
C ASP A 74 2.91 0.55 -5.81
N ILE A 75 3.28 -0.17 -6.88
CA ILE A 75 4.33 0.28 -7.81
C ILE A 75 3.93 1.56 -8.58
N ALA A 76 2.64 1.84 -8.73
CA ALA A 76 2.15 3.04 -9.41
C ALA A 76 2.15 4.29 -8.49
N VAL A 77 2.17 4.10 -7.16
CA VAL A 77 2.08 5.21 -6.19
C VAL A 77 3.17 6.28 -6.38
N PRO A 78 4.46 5.94 -6.60
CA PRO A 78 5.48 6.96 -6.88
C PRO A 78 5.25 7.76 -8.17
N THR A 79 4.64 7.13 -9.17
CA THR A 79 4.28 7.81 -10.43
C THR A 79 3.08 8.73 -10.23
N VAL A 80 2.07 8.28 -9.51
CA VAL A 80 0.92 9.12 -9.12
C VAL A 80 1.40 10.36 -8.36
N ALA A 81 2.23 10.21 -7.33
CA ALA A 81 2.76 11.33 -6.57
C ALA A 81 3.59 12.30 -7.43
N TYR A 82 4.40 11.76 -8.34
CA TYR A 82 5.20 12.58 -9.27
C TYR A 82 4.32 13.39 -10.23
N VAL A 83 3.36 12.72 -10.87
CA VAL A 83 2.44 13.39 -11.83
C VAL A 83 1.60 14.44 -11.11
N ALA A 84 1.05 14.10 -9.94
CA ALA A 84 0.24 15.01 -9.15
C ALA A 84 0.99 16.30 -8.79
N GLU A 85 2.24 16.17 -8.29
CA GLU A 85 3.10 17.33 -8.01
C GLU A 85 3.31 18.21 -9.24
N LYS A 86 3.55 17.60 -10.40
CA LYS A 86 3.86 18.31 -11.65
C LYS A 86 2.64 18.99 -12.30
N ILE A 87 1.45 18.47 -12.09
CA ILE A 87 0.20 19.12 -12.57
C ILE A 87 -0.45 20.00 -11.49
N GLY A 88 0.10 20.03 -10.27
CA GLY A 88 -0.38 20.88 -9.18
C GLY A 88 -1.66 20.38 -8.51
N CYS A 89 -1.92 19.08 -8.54
CA CYS A 89 -3.03 18.48 -7.80
C CYS A 89 -2.55 17.78 -6.50
N CYS A 90 -3.49 17.47 -5.64
CA CYS A 90 -3.24 16.87 -4.35
C CYS A 90 -2.67 15.44 -4.47
N SER A 91 -1.75 15.07 -3.57
CA SER A 91 -1.20 13.72 -3.42
C SER A 91 -0.54 13.56 -2.05
N ILE A 92 -0.14 12.33 -1.70
CA ILE A 92 0.67 12.06 -0.51
C ILE A 92 2.08 12.68 -0.57
N GLY A 93 2.47 13.24 -1.71
CA GLY A 93 3.82 13.74 -1.94
C GLY A 93 4.84 12.64 -2.21
N ARG A 94 5.95 13.00 -2.84
CA ARG A 94 6.96 12.06 -3.31
C ARG A 94 7.68 11.34 -2.17
N ASP A 95 7.97 12.05 -1.08
CA ASP A 95 8.69 11.47 0.07
C ASP A 95 7.85 10.40 0.77
N MET A 96 6.55 10.66 0.93
CA MET A 96 5.63 9.67 1.50
C MET A 96 5.38 8.50 0.54
N ALA A 97 5.23 8.78 -0.74
CA ALA A 97 5.13 7.72 -1.74
C ALA A 97 6.34 6.79 -1.70
N GLU A 98 7.55 7.35 -1.56
CA GLU A 98 8.77 6.55 -1.45
C GLU A 98 8.87 5.82 -0.11
N LEU A 99 8.52 6.47 1.00
CA LEU A 99 8.49 5.84 2.32
C LEU A 99 7.61 4.59 2.34
N PHE A 100 6.40 4.70 1.79
CA PHE A 100 5.40 3.63 1.85
C PHE A 100 5.53 2.57 0.75
N THR A 101 6.39 2.78 -0.25
CA THR A 101 6.65 1.79 -1.31
C THR A 101 8.04 1.18 -1.26
N ASN A 102 8.93 1.70 -0.41
CA ASN A 102 10.30 1.19 -0.24
C ASN A 102 10.46 0.53 1.13
N LYS A 103 10.63 -0.79 1.12
CA LYS A 103 10.72 -1.59 2.35
C LYS A 103 11.89 -1.18 3.26
N TYR A 104 13.04 -0.83 2.68
CA TYR A 104 14.20 -0.37 3.46
C TYR A 104 13.93 0.97 4.14
N LYS A 105 13.37 1.95 3.43
CA LYS A 105 13.00 3.24 4.02
C LYS A 105 11.98 3.11 5.14
N MET A 106 11.05 2.17 5.01
CA MET A 106 10.11 1.87 6.08
C MET A 106 10.83 1.32 7.33
N ARG A 107 11.87 0.50 7.18
CA ARG A 107 12.68 0.03 8.32
C ARG A 107 13.45 1.17 8.99
N GLU A 108 14.09 2.02 8.20
CA GLU A 108 14.77 3.23 8.73
C GLU A 108 13.78 4.15 9.48
N PHE A 109 12.58 4.34 8.93
CA PHE A 109 11.54 5.12 9.58
C PHE A 109 11.10 4.50 10.91
N CYS A 110 10.87 3.20 10.96
CA CYS A 110 10.52 2.50 12.19
C CYS A 110 11.64 2.63 13.23
N GLN A 111 12.89 2.42 12.85
CA GLN A 111 14.06 2.56 13.72
C GLN A 111 14.19 3.97 14.26
N LYS A 112 14.12 4.99 13.42
CA LYS A 112 14.23 6.40 13.79
C LYS A 112 13.15 6.85 14.79
N ASN A 113 11.95 6.27 14.70
CA ASN A 113 10.80 6.63 15.52
C ASN A 113 10.52 5.63 16.65
N ASN A 114 11.44 4.72 16.94
CA ASN A 114 11.33 3.70 18.00
C ASN A 114 10.11 2.78 17.89
N PHE A 115 9.64 2.50 16.68
CA PHE A 115 8.69 1.42 16.43
C PHE A 115 9.40 0.08 16.38
N ALA A 116 8.68 -1.02 16.60
CA ALA A 116 9.25 -2.34 16.45
C ALA A 116 9.63 -2.61 14.97
N PHE A 117 10.80 -3.20 14.75
CA PHE A 117 11.28 -3.65 13.45
C PHE A 117 12.17 -4.90 13.64
N PRO A 118 12.24 -5.80 12.65
CA PRO A 118 13.19 -6.89 12.68
C PRO A 118 14.63 -6.36 12.47
N GLU A 119 15.62 -7.10 12.90
CA GLU A 119 17.00 -6.87 12.48
C GLU A 119 17.07 -6.96 10.96
N TYR A 120 17.73 -6.02 10.31
CA TYR A 120 17.76 -5.94 8.85
C TYR A 120 19.10 -5.42 8.32
N ARG A 121 19.42 -5.80 7.10
CA ARG A 121 20.55 -5.26 6.32
C ARG A 121 20.17 -5.13 4.87
N LEU A 122 20.53 -4.02 4.26
CA LEU A 122 20.51 -3.84 2.82
C LEU A 122 21.80 -4.42 2.25
N CYS A 123 21.69 -5.46 1.44
CA CYS A 123 22.84 -6.19 0.89
C CYS A 123 23.00 -5.90 -0.59
N GLU A 124 24.23 -5.63 -1.02
CA GLU A 124 24.63 -5.35 -2.41
C GLU A 124 25.03 -6.62 -3.16
N ASN A 125 25.29 -7.69 -2.43
CA ASN A 125 25.68 -8.98 -2.98
C ASN A 125 25.36 -10.12 -2.00
N VAL A 126 25.45 -11.34 -2.52
CA VAL A 126 25.13 -12.54 -1.74
C VAL A 126 26.04 -12.76 -0.54
N GLU A 127 27.31 -12.33 -0.60
CA GLU A 127 28.27 -12.53 0.49
C GLU A 127 27.90 -11.68 1.71
N GLN A 128 27.43 -10.44 1.51
CA GLN A 128 26.90 -9.61 2.59
C GLN A 128 25.64 -10.23 3.21
N ALA A 129 24.79 -10.85 2.39
CA ALA A 129 23.59 -11.52 2.87
C ALA A 129 23.93 -12.77 3.70
N VAL A 130 24.91 -13.57 3.25
CA VAL A 130 25.43 -14.74 3.98
C VAL A 130 26.08 -14.33 5.30
N GLU A 131 26.88 -13.27 5.31
CA GLU A 131 27.47 -12.74 6.54
C GLU A 131 26.40 -12.32 7.54
N PHE A 132 25.37 -11.60 7.11
CA PHE A 132 24.25 -11.19 7.97
C PHE A 132 23.50 -12.41 8.52
N PHE A 133 23.21 -13.41 7.68
CA PHE A 133 22.55 -14.65 8.09
C PHE A 133 23.33 -15.41 9.17
N ARG A 134 24.66 -15.57 8.95
CA ARG A 134 25.53 -16.25 9.94
C ARG A 134 25.56 -15.52 11.28
N ASN A 135 25.70 -14.21 11.26
CA ASN A 135 25.78 -13.40 12.49
C ASN A 135 24.48 -13.36 13.27
N LEU A 136 23.33 -13.52 12.59
CA LEU A 136 22.03 -13.48 13.22
C LEU A 136 21.64 -14.80 13.90
N GLU A 137 22.16 -15.94 13.41
CA GLU A 137 21.84 -17.31 13.87
C GLU A 137 20.33 -17.61 13.92
N LYS A 138 19.55 -17.00 13.03
CA LYS A 138 18.10 -17.15 12.90
C LYS A 138 17.70 -17.21 11.44
N ASP A 139 16.51 -17.74 11.17
CA ASP A 139 15.93 -17.67 9.85
C ASP A 139 15.79 -16.21 9.40
N VAL A 140 16.03 -15.98 8.14
CA VAL A 140 15.85 -14.66 7.54
C VAL A 140 14.88 -14.72 6.36
N ILE A 141 14.37 -13.56 5.98
CA ILE A 141 13.60 -13.36 4.77
C ILE A 141 14.33 -12.38 3.87
N ILE A 142 14.46 -12.71 2.59
CA ILE A 142 15.04 -11.83 1.58
C ILE A 142 13.95 -11.25 0.70
N LYS A 143 14.06 -9.97 0.38
CA LYS A 143 13.02 -9.22 -0.33
C LYS A 143 13.65 -8.24 -1.32
N PRO A 144 13.16 -8.16 -2.58
CA PRO A 144 13.41 -7.01 -3.43
C PRO A 144 12.85 -5.74 -2.78
N LEU A 145 13.48 -4.58 -3.02
CA LEU A 145 13.05 -3.32 -2.39
C LEU A 145 11.66 -2.86 -2.84
N ASP A 146 11.38 -3.00 -4.13
CA ASP A 146 10.28 -2.37 -4.83
C ASP A 146 9.37 -3.37 -5.58
N SER A 147 9.48 -4.65 -5.27
CA SER A 147 8.58 -5.69 -5.79
C SER A 147 7.32 -5.83 -4.93
N GLN A 148 6.20 -6.12 -5.59
CA GLN A 148 4.90 -6.39 -4.94
C GLN A 148 4.45 -7.84 -5.15
N SER A 149 3.38 -8.26 -4.46
CA SER A 149 2.77 -9.59 -4.59
C SER A 149 3.74 -10.73 -4.27
N SER A 150 4.60 -10.54 -3.27
CA SER A 150 5.61 -11.52 -2.80
C SER A 150 6.57 -12.04 -3.88
N ARG A 151 6.67 -11.37 -5.03
CA ARG A 151 7.62 -11.75 -6.08
C ARG A 151 9.05 -11.52 -5.63
N GLY A 152 9.89 -12.57 -5.73
CA GLY A 152 11.28 -12.53 -5.28
C GLY A 152 11.45 -12.56 -3.76
N VAL A 153 10.41 -12.85 -2.98
CA VAL A 153 10.46 -12.97 -1.53
C VAL A 153 10.66 -14.42 -1.13
N PHE A 154 11.71 -14.70 -0.34
CA PHE A 154 12.05 -16.04 0.11
C PHE A 154 12.43 -16.06 1.58
N THR A 155 11.91 -17.04 2.32
CA THR A 155 12.41 -17.39 3.65
C THR A 155 13.63 -18.29 3.50
N ILE A 156 14.68 -18.01 4.23
CA ILE A 156 16.00 -18.65 4.15
C ILE A 156 16.34 -19.26 5.48
N GLN A 157 16.66 -20.54 5.48
CA GLN A 157 17.03 -21.32 6.65
C GLN A 157 18.46 -21.86 6.60
N THR A 158 19.07 -21.85 5.40
CA THR A 158 20.44 -22.32 5.19
C THR A 158 21.22 -21.36 4.30
N GLU A 159 22.55 -21.42 4.42
CA GLU A 159 23.44 -20.64 3.54
C GLU A 159 23.33 -21.07 2.08
N GLU A 160 23.10 -22.35 1.83
CA GLU A 160 22.89 -22.87 0.47
C GLU A 160 21.64 -22.26 -0.17
N GLU A 161 20.54 -22.17 0.58
CA GLU A 161 19.33 -21.48 0.14
C GLU A 161 19.59 -20.00 -0.13
N MET A 162 20.36 -19.32 0.73
CA MET A 162 20.72 -17.92 0.52
C MET A 162 21.42 -17.74 -0.84
N ARG A 163 22.47 -18.53 -1.09
CA ARG A 163 23.24 -18.48 -2.34
C ARG A 163 22.37 -18.76 -3.57
N LYS A 164 21.41 -19.68 -3.44
CA LYS A 164 20.50 -20.06 -4.53
C LYS A 164 19.43 -19.00 -4.78
N ARG A 165 18.86 -18.40 -3.73
CA ARG A 165 17.69 -17.52 -3.82
C ARG A 165 18.03 -16.04 -3.96
N TYR A 166 19.18 -15.60 -3.48
CA TYR A 166 19.60 -14.20 -3.55
C TYR A 166 19.62 -13.65 -4.99
N PRO A 167 20.24 -14.32 -6.00
CA PRO A 167 20.23 -13.82 -7.37
C PRO A 167 18.81 -13.73 -7.96
N VAL A 168 17.91 -14.62 -7.53
CA VAL A 168 16.50 -14.57 -7.96
C VAL A 168 15.80 -13.36 -7.35
N ALA A 169 15.99 -13.10 -6.06
CA ALA A 169 15.44 -11.91 -5.42
C ALA A 169 15.96 -10.62 -6.05
N GLU A 170 17.27 -10.56 -6.31
CA GLU A 170 17.94 -9.43 -6.96
C GLU A 170 17.36 -9.13 -8.34
N SER A 171 17.04 -10.15 -9.14
CA SER A 171 16.46 -9.97 -10.48
C SER A 171 15.08 -9.31 -10.51
N TYR A 172 14.40 -9.24 -9.37
CA TYR A 172 13.13 -8.53 -9.22
C TYR A 172 13.28 -7.08 -8.72
N THR A 173 14.51 -6.62 -8.48
CA THR A 173 14.75 -5.24 -8.02
C THR A 173 14.91 -4.31 -9.23
N ASN A 174 14.12 -3.23 -9.29
CA ASN A 174 14.19 -2.25 -10.38
C ASN A 174 15.16 -1.09 -10.07
N LYS A 175 15.58 -0.93 -8.82
CA LYS A 175 16.41 0.18 -8.33
C LYS A 175 17.75 -0.33 -7.78
N GLY A 176 18.69 -0.63 -8.67
CA GLY A 176 20.01 -1.12 -8.27
C GLY A 176 20.01 -2.61 -7.87
N ASN A 177 21.17 -3.11 -7.49
CA ASN A 177 21.39 -4.53 -7.18
C ASN A 177 21.24 -4.80 -5.68
N TYR A 178 20.22 -4.23 -5.02
CA TYR A 178 20.04 -4.35 -3.58
C TYR A 178 18.94 -5.33 -3.22
N VAL A 179 19.22 -6.19 -2.24
CA VAL A 179 18.23 -7.06 -1.61
C VAL A 179 18.16 -6.73 -0.13
N LEU A 180 16.97 -6.53 0.39
CA LEU A 180 16.73 -6.39 1.81
C LEU A 180 16.71 -7.78 2.47
N VAL A 181 17.58 -8.00 3.44
CA VAL A 181 17.64 -9.20 4.26
C VAL A 181 17.17 -8.83 5.66
N GLU A 182 16.18 -9.53 6.17
CA GLU A 182 15.57 -9.27 7.48
C GLU A 182 15.47 -10.55 8.29
N ARG A 183 15.53 -10.43 9.62
CA ARG A 183 15.13 -11.54 10.49
C ARG A 183 13.70 -11.96 10.15
N TYR A 184 13.47 -13.23 9.94
CA TYR A 184 12.13 -13.75 9.70
C TYR A 184 11.31 -13.69 10.99
N ILE A 185 10.25 -12.90 10.99
CA ILE A 185 9.29 -12.83 12.09
C ILE A 185 8.32 -13.98 11.95
N ARG A 186 8.28 -14.84 12.95
CA ARG A 186 7.33 -15.95 13.05
C ARG A 186 6.07 -15.46 13.74
N GLY A 187 4.93 -16.07 13.43
CA GLY A 187 3.69 -15.79 14.12
C GLY A 187 2.59 -15.25 13.22
N THR A 188 1.52 -14.76 13.85
CA THR A 188 0.29 -14.39 13.15
C THR A 188 0.45 -13.08 12.40
N GLU A 189 -0.07 -13.05 11.18
CA GLU A 189 -0.08 -11.86 10.32
C GLU A 189 -1.43 -11.18 10.35
N PHE A 190 -1.40 -9.85 10.38
CA PHE A 190 -2.58 -8.98 10.42
C PHE A 190 -2.54 -7.94 9.31
N THR A 191 -3.72 -7.52 8.86
CA THR A 191 -3.87 -6.26 8.14
C THR A 191 -4.63 -5.25 8.99
N VAL A 192 -4.27 -3.98 8.82
CA VAL A 192 -5.01 -2.84 9.37
C VAL A 192 -5.34 -1.92 8.21
N ASP A 193 -6.61 -1.90 7.83
CA ASP A 193 -7.14 -0.98 6.82
C ASP A 193 -7.69 0.26 7.50
N GLY A 194 -7.44 1.44 6.93
CA GLY A 194 -7.83 2.68 7.56
C GLY A 194 -7.94 3.86 6.61
N LEU A 195 -8.39 4.96 7.19
CA LEU A 195 -8.57 6.25 6.54
C LEU A 195 -7.96 7.34 7.41
N VAL A 196 -7.19 8.23 6.81
CA VAL A 196 -6.73 9.47 7.45
C VAL A 196 -7.62 10.61 6.98
N LEU A 197 -8.20 11.34 7.90
CA LEU A 197 -8.97 12.55 7.63
C LEU A 197 -8.44 13.68 8.50
N ASN A 198 -8.05 14.78 7.88
CA ASN A 198 -7.51 15.96 8.55
C ASN A 198 -6.40 15.63 9.57
N GLY A 199 -5.50 14.72 9.19
CA GLY A 199 -4.39 14.27 10.03
C GLY A 199 -4.76 13.23 11.09
N LYS A 200 -6.02 12.83 11.20
CA LYS A 200 -6.46 11.82 12.15
C LYS A 200 -6.72 10.49 11.47
N HIS A 201 -6.03 9.45 11.90
CA HIS A 201 -6.26 8.10 11.38
C HIS A 201 -7.48 7.44 12.04
N HIS A 202 -8.27 6.77 11.22
CA HIS A 202 -9.42 5.96 11.59
C HIS A 202 -9.20 4.54 11.08
N THR A 203 -8.97 3.60 11.98
CA THR A 203 -8.94 2.17 11.62
C THR A 203 -10.34 1.72 11.26
N LEU A 204 -10.51 1.17 10.08
CA LEU A 204 -11.77 0.70 9.54
C LEU A 204 -11.94 -0.80 9.75
N ALA A 205 -10.88 -1.57 9.54
CA ALA A 205 -10.89 -3.01 9.69
C ALA A 205 -9.53 -3.54 10.16
N ILE A 206 -9.58 -4.60 10.93
CA ILE A 206 -8.42 -5.44 11.22
C ILE A 206 -8.76 -6.85 10.78
N SER A 207 -7.85 -7.51 10.05
CA SER A 207 -7.98 -8.91 9.72
C SER A 207 -6.78 -9.71 10.19
N GLU A 208 -7.05 -10.92 10.69
CA GLU A 208 -6.07 -11.96 10.90
C GLU A 208 -5.91 -12.75 9.60
N LYS A 209 -4.67 -13.01 9.16
CA LYS A 209 -4.37 -13.77 7.95
C LYS A 209 -4.04 -15.21 8.28
N SER A 210 -4.65 -16.14 7.55
CA SER A 210 -4.16 -17.51 7.39
C SER A 210 -3.47 -17.64 6.05
N HIS A 211 -2.48 -18.51 5.95
CA HIS A 211 -1.71 -18.74 4.74
C HIS A 211 -1.88 -20.18 4.23
N PHE A 212 -1.57 -20.40 2.96
CA PHE A 212 -1.52 -21.77 2.44
C PHE A 212 -0.29 -22.49 2.99
N GLU A 213 -0.46 -23.74 3.39
CA GLU A 213 0.65 -24.57 3.90
C GLU A 213 1.76 -24.75 2.87
N TYR A 214 1.38 -24.91 1.59
CA TYR A 214 2.35 -25.06 0.50
C TYR A 214 3.02 -23.75 0.08
N ASN A 215 2.47 -22.59 0.47
CA ASN A 215 3.05 -21.28 0.19
C ASN A 215 2.68 -20.25 1.27
N PRO A 216 3.52 -20.12 2.29
CA PRO A 216 3.25 -19.22 3.42
C PRO A 216 3.32 -17.73 3.07
N ASN A 217 3.69 -17.37 1.84
CA ASN A 217 3.68 -15.99 1.36
C ASN A 217 2.34 -15.59 0.72
N ILE A 218 1.39 -16.52 0.59
CA ILE A 218 0.07 -16.24 0.02
C ILE A 218 -1.01 -16.47 1.07
N ALA A 219 -1.78 -15.42 1.34
CA ALA A 219 -2.92 -15.51 2.24
C ALA A 219 -4.02 -16.41 1.64
N SER A 220 -4.46 -17.40 2.40
CA SER A 220 -5.58 -18.29 2.07
C SER A 220 -6.92 -17.79 2.61
N LYS A 221 -6.88 -17.04 3.73
CA LYS A 221 -8.06 -16.50 4.39
C LYS A 221 -7.72 -15.20 5.13
N LEU A 222 -8.66 -14.27 5.10
CA LEU A 222 -8.68 -13.05 5.90
C LEU A 222 -9.88 -13.14 6.84
N PHE A 223 -9.63 -13.10 8.15
CA PHE A 223 -10.69 -13.16 9.15
C PHE A 223 -10.81 -11.82 9.86
N PHE A 224 -11.88 -11.11 9.56
CA PHE A 224 -12.14 -9.77 10.09
C PHE A 224 -12.93 -9.83 11.39
N THR A 225 -12.39 -9.20 12.44
CA THR A 225 -13.08 -9.04 13.72
C THR A 225 -12.81 -7.65 14.29
N TYR A 226 -13.75 -7.13 15.06
CA TYR A 226 -13.57 -5.85 15.74
C TYR A 226 -12.67 -5.97 16.98
N GLN A 227 -12.81 -7.08 17.70
CA GLN A 227 -12.01 -7.43 18.87
C GLN A 227 -11.46 -8.85 18.71
N ASN A 228 -10.41 -9.14 19.43
CA ASN A 228 -9.80 -10.45 19.46
C ASN A 228 -9.41 -10.81 20.90
N GLU A 229 -9.69 -12.06 21.32
CA GLU A 229 -9.40 -12.52 22.67
C GLU A 229 -7.92 -12.87 22.87
N LYS A 230 -7.20 -13.17 21.78
CA LYS A 230 -5.78 -13.60 21.82
C LYS A 230 -4.82 -12.44 21.58
N PHE A 231 -5.25 -11.41 20.85
CA PHE A 231 -4.39 -10.32 20.39
C PHE A 231 -5.01 -8.97 20.77
N ASP A 232 -4.19 -8.11 21.35
CA ASP A 232 -4.59 -6.76 21.73
C ASP A 232 -4.73 -5.85 20.49
N TYR A 233 -5.94 -5.79 19.94
CA TYR A 233 -6.25 -4.95 18.79
C TYR A 233 -6.22 -3.45 19.11
N ASP A 234 -6.41 -3.05 20.37
CA ASP A 234 -6.29 -1.64 20.77
C ASP A 234 -4.83 -1.21 20.76
N CYS A 235 -3.92 -2.08 21.21
CA CYS A 235 -2.49 -1.88 21.06
C CYS A 235 -2.11 -1.77 19.57
N LEU A 236 -2.61 -2.68 18.71
CA LEU A 236 -2.31 -2.66 17.26
C LEU A 236 -2.83 -1.37 16.60
N ARG A 237 -4.06 -0.92 16.92
CA ARG A 237 -4.60 0.37 16.47
C ARG A 237 -3.73 1.54 16.93
N GLY A 238 -3.32 1.54 18.19
CA GLY A 238 -2.45 2.57 18.75
C GLY A 238 -1.12 2.68 18.01
N ILE A 239 -0.46 1.54 17.75
CA ILE A 239 0.80 1.49 16.97
C ILE A 239 0.57 2.01 15.55
N ASN A 240 -0.49 1.55 14.88
CA ASN A 240 -0.80 1.98 13.52
C ASN A 240 -1.07 3.49 13.43
N ASN A 241 -1.86 4.03 14.36
CA ASN A 241 -2.11 5.47 14.46
C ASN A 241 -0.82 6.25 14.68
N ALA A 242 0.04 5.81 15.61
CA ALA A 242 1.30 6.49 15.89
C ALA A 242 2.26 6.51 14.68
N ILE A 243 2.29 5.44 13.87
CA ILE A 243 3.07 5.41 12.64
C ILE A 243 2.53 6.43 11.62
N ILE A 244 1.21 6.51 11.44
CA ILE A 244 0.57 7.46 10.54
C ILE A 244 0.80 8.90 10.98
N ASP A 245 0.62 9.19 12.28
CA ASP A 245 0.84 10.51 12.85
C ASP A 245 2.29 10.96 12.65
N LYS A 246 3.26 10.06 12.90
CA LYS A 246 4.68 10.34 12.67
C LYS A 246 5.04 10.54 11.19
N ALA A 247 4.32 9.87 10.28
CA ALA A 247 4.48 10.10 8.85
C ALA A 247 3.87 11.44 8.40
N GLY A 248 2.96 12.03 9.19
CA GLY A 248 2.37 13.33 8.90
C GLY A 248 1.33 13.31 7.78
N LEU A 249 0.70 12.17 7.52
CA LEU A 249 -0.36 12.07 6.52
C LEU A 249 -1.59 12.88 6.94
N LYS A 250 -2.18 13.63 6.01
CA LYS A 250 -3.36 14.48 6.27
C LYS A 250 -4.66 13.82 5.82
N ASN A 251 -4.71 13.34 4.57
CA ASN A 251 -5.87 12.64 4.03
C ASN A 251 -5.39 11.50 3.16
N ALA A 252 -5.69 10.26 3.54
CA ALA A 252 -5.14 9.09 2.85
C ALA A 252 -5.96 7.83 3.12
N LEU A 253 -5.97 6.90 2.18
CA LEU A 253 -6.34 5.50 2.44
C LEU A 253 -5.08 4.73 2.82
N THR A 254 -5.16 3.94 3.88
CA THR A 254 -4.04 3.17 4.41
C THR A 254 -4.35 1.69 4.44
N HIS A 255 -3.36 0.89 4.04
CA HIS A 255 -3.33 -0.55 4.22
C HIS A 255 -2.00 -0.90 4.88
N ALA A 256 -2.03 -1.50 6.05
CA ALA A 256 -0.83 -1.85 6.79
C ALA A 256 -0.83 -3.34 7.14
N GLU A 257 0.32 -3.97 7.01
CA GLU A 257 0.53 -5.36 7.39
C GLU A 257 1.46 -5.45 8.59
N TYR A 258 1.09 -6.30 9.54
CA TYR A 258 1.83 -6.53 10.78
C TYR A 258 2.04 -8.01 11.01
N LYS A 259 3.12 -8.38 11.67
CA LYS A 259 3.28 -9.69 12.29
C LYS A 259 3.37 -9.56 13.81
N PHE A 260 2.73 -10.47 14.52
CA PHE A 260 2.78 -10.54 15.98
C PHE A 260 3.69 -11.69 16.41
N GLU A 261 4.73 -11.35 17.14
CA GLU A 261 5.69 -12.32 17.69
C GLU A 261 6.12 -11.86 19.09
N GLU A 262 6.13 -12.78 20.05
CA GLU A 262 6.62 -12.55 21.42
C GLU A 262 6.04 -11.28 22.08
N GLY A 263 4.74 -11.07 21.95
CA GLY A 263 4.05 -9.94 22.57
C GLY A 263 4.17 -8.61 21.83
N LYS A 264 4.76 -8.57 20.63
CA LYS A 264 5.00 -7.35 19.85
C LYS A 264 4.41 -7.44 18.46
N PHE A 265 3.86 -6.31 17.99
CA PHE A 265 3.46 -6.13 16.59
C PHE A 265 4.60 -5.46 15.81
N TYR A 266 5.04 -6.11 14.75
CA TYR A 266 6.07 -5.64 13.84
C TYR A 266 5.41 -5.19 12.52
N PRO A 267 5.50 -3.92 12.12
CA PRO A 267 5.05 -3.50 10.81
C PRO A 267 5.93 -4.13 9.72
N ILE A 268 5.31 -4.85 8.80
CA ILE A 268 6.03 -5.54 7.71
C ILE A 268 5.86 -4.86 6.37
N MET A 269 4.70 -4.28 6.11
CA MET A 269 4.39 -3.51 4.93
C MET A 269 3.38 -2.42 5.26
N LYS A 270 3.41 -1.32 4.50
CA LYS A 270 2.40 -0.28 4.56
C LYS A 270 2.21 0.32 3.17
N ALA A 271 0.98 0.39 2.71
CA ALA A 271 0.61 1.08 1.50
C ALA A 271 -0.26 2.29 1.83
N VAL A 272 -0.03 3.39 1.11
CA VAL A 272 -0.84 4.59 1.19
C VAL A 272 -1.18 5.01 -0.24
N GLN A 273 -2.46 5.14 -0.55
CA GLN A 273 -2.90 5.24 -1.93
C GLN A 273 -3.35 6.65 -2.34
N TYR A 274 -3.68 7.55 -1.41
CA TYR A 274 -4.17 8.88 -1.72
C TYR A 274 -3.97 9.85 -0.56
N GLU A 275 -3.60 11.10 -0.84
CA GLU A 275 -3.70 12.24 0.07
C GLU A 275 -4.20 13.47 -0.68
N GLY A 276 -5.18 14.18 -0.09
CA GLY A 276 -5.63 15.49 -0.54
C GLY A 276 -5.37 16.53 0.53
N GLU A 277 -4.71 17.65 0.21
CA GLU A 277 -4.84 18.87 1.01
C GLU A 277 -6.20 19.48 0.70
N GLN A 278 -6.92 19.94 1.74
CA GLN A 278 -8.19 20.61 1.52
C GLN A 278 -8.07 21.76 0.51
N PRO A 279 -8.73 21.69 -0.61
CA PRO A 279 -9.37 22.85 -1.14
C PRO A 279 -10.81 22.88 -0.63
N ALA A 280 -11.37 24.05 -0.50
CA ALA A 280 -12.76 24.32 -0.14
C ALA A 280 -13.81 23.70 -1.10
N VAL A 281 -13.54 22.54 -1.69
CA VAL A 281 -14.32 21.88 -2.75
C VAL A 281 -14.56 20.39 -2.45
N TRP A 282 -14.04 19.85 -1.34
CA TRP A 282 -14.45 18.50 -0.91
C TRP A 282 -15.88 18.58 -0.35
N SER A 283 -16.83 18.32 -1.22
CA SER A 283 -18.24 18.18 -0.87
C SER A 283 -18.43 16.84 -0.13
N ARG A 284 -19.57 16.67 0.55
CA ARG A 284 -20.02 15.41 1.17
C ARG A 284 -19.82 14.16 0.28
N GLU A 285 -19.71 14.34 -1.04
CA GLU A 285 -19.53 13.28 -2.03
C GLU A 285 -18.10 12.70 -2.02
N GLU A 286 -17.10 13.47 -1.62
CA GLU A 286 -15.69 13.08 -1.62
C GLU A 286 -15.28 12.32 -0.34
N GLU A 287 -15.92 12.59 0.78
CA GLU A 287 -15.87 11.71 1.96
C GLU A 287 -16.43 10.33 1.62
N MET A 288 -17.47 10.27 0.78
CA MET A 288 -18.03 9.05 0.23
C MET A 288 -17.07 8.31 -0.71
N PHE A 289 -16.14 8.99 -1.40
CA PHE A 289 -15.24 8.36 -2.36
C PHE A 289 -14.25 7.41 -1.67
N GLY A 290 -13.62 7.82 -0.59
CA GLY A 290 -12.79 6.94 0.26
C GLY A 290 -13.59 5.77 0.83
N CYS A 291 -14.82 6.04 1.31
CA CYS A 291 -15.72 5.03 1.82
C CYS A 291 -16.17 4.02 0.76
N LEU A 292 -16.43 4.47 -0.47
CA LEU A 292 -16.89 3.61 -1.57
C LEU A 292 -15.82 2.68 -2.13
N LEU A 293 -14.56 3.07 -2.09
CA LEU A 293 -13.44 2.17 -2.40
C LEU A 293 -13.35 1.02 -1.39
N LEU A 294 -13.70 1.29 -0.14
CA LEU A 294 -13.75 0.29 0.92
C LEU A 294 -15.01 -0.57 0.86
N GLU A 295 -16.16 -0.01 0.45
CA GLU A 295 -17.44 -0.73 0.33
C GLU A 295 -17.37 -1.98 -0.56
N ARG A 296 -16.62 -1.94 -1.66
CA ARG A 296 -16.52 -3.06 -2.58
C ARG A 296 -15.60 -4.18 -2.10
N LYS A 297 -14.65 -3.86 -1.22
CA LYS A 297 -13.79 -4.89 -0.63
C LYS A 297 -14.50 -5.70 0.45
N HIS A 298 -15.48 -5.08 1.17
CA HIS A 298 -16.15 -5.78 2.26
C HIS A 298 -17.52 -5.17 2.61
N PRO A 299 -18.62 -5.95 2.48
CA PRO A 299 -19.96 -5.54 2.91
C PRO A 299 -20.04 -5.16 4.41
N VAL A 300 -19.21 -5.82 5.25
CA VAL A 300 -19.12 -5.55 6.68
C VAL A 300 -18.47 -4.19 6.96
N LEU A 301 -17.54 -3.75 6.12
CA LEU A 301 -16.89 -2.45 6.23
C LEU A 301 -17.87 -1.29 5.99
N LYS A 302 -18.79 -1.47 5.04
CA LYS A 302 -19.86 -0.51 4.74
C LYS A 302 -20.73 -0.26 5.98
N LEU A 303 -21.23 -1.34 6.59
CA LEU A 303 -22.06 -1.27 7.79
C LEU A 303 -21.35 -0.61 8.97
N TYR A 304 -20.03 -0.87 9.09
CA TYR A 304 -19.22 -0.29 10.15
C TYR A 304 -19.00 1.21 9.95
N LEU A 305 -18.64 1.64 8.74
CA LEU A 305 -18.48 3.05 8.38
C LEU A 305 -19.78 3.85 8.56
N GLU A 306 -20.90 3.34 8.06
CA GLU A 306 -22.21 3.96 8.26
C GLU A 306 -22.55 4.10 9.75
N ARG A 307 -22.23 3.10 10.57
CA ARG A 307 -22.44 3.14 12.01
C ARG A 307 -21.56 4.19 12.71
N GLU A 308 -20.25 4.23 12.41
CA GLU A 308 -19.30 5.18 13.01
C GLU A 308 -19.61 6.62 12.61
N LEU A 309 -19.94 6.86 11.34
CA LEU A 309 -20.31 8.19 10.86
C LEU A 309 -21.65 8.66 11.44
N ARG A 310 -22.62 7.75 11.66
CA ARG A 310 -23.87 8.05 12.35
C ARG A 310 -23.67 8.36 13.84
N ILE A 311 -22.81 7.61 14.53
CA ILE A 311 -22.49 7.84 15.96
C ILE A 311 -21.84 9.22 16.14
N ARG A 312 -21.11 9.71 15.15
CA ARG A 312 -20.46 11.03 15.19
C ARG A 312 -21.35 12.18 14.71
N GLY A 313 -22.58 11.90 14.25
CA GLY A 313 -23.49 12.91 13.72
C GLY A 313 -23.07 13.48 12.36
N GLU A 314 -22.14 12.83 11.67
CA GLU A 314 -21.60 13.25 10.37
C GLU A 314 -22.52 12.82 9.21
N ILE A 315 -23.43 11.86 9.44
CA ILE A 315 -24.48 11.44 8.50
C ILE A 315 -25.82 11.47 9.21
N SER A 316 -26.80 12.21 8.65
CA SER A 316 -28.18 12.17 9.11
C SER A 316 -28.85 10.84 8.75
N ALA A 317 -29.67 10.30 9.67
CA ALA A 317 -30.53 9.17 9.36
C ALA A 317 -31.53 9.57 8.25
N GLN A 318 -31.42 8.98 7.08
CA GLN A 318 -32.47 8.87 6.10
C GLN A 318 -32.98 7.45 6.08
#